data_8a5410567c6daa8b3bab256671e73653
#
_entry.id   8a5410567c6daa8b3bab256671e73653
#
_cell.length_a   1.000
_cell.length_b   1.000
_cell.length_c   1.000
_cell.angle_alpha   90.00
_cell.angle_beta   90.00
_cell.angle_gamma   90.00
#
_symmetry.space_group_name_H-M   'P 1'
#
loop_
_entity.id
_entity.type
_entity.pdbx_description
1 polymer ?
#
loop_
_entity_poly.entity_id
_entity_poly.type
_entity_poly.pdbx_seq_one_letter_code
_entity_poly.pdbx_strand_id
1 'polypeptide(L)'
;TKNALKMRDLFIAQGGIIDFTEEELVFSCLHHDLGKLGIKGELHYLPNQEEWSQKKYGTLFVRNEKIPYMTLTDRTFFTLNHYGIQYNEKEYFAIKLTDGMYDEDNQKYLAGHDLKKQLVYKLQFIMHWADHMSTIIERQDNID
;
A
#
# COMPACT_ATOMS: atom_id res chain seq x y z
N THR A 1 7.81 6.63 2.43
CA THR A 1 9.06 6.74 1.62
C THR A 1 10.33 6.54 2.44
N LYS A 2 10.58 7.32 3.53
CA LYS A 2 11.82 7.23 4.33
C LYS A 2 12.11 5.81 4.84
N ASN A 3 11.12 5.10 5.35
CA ASN A 3 11.29 3.73 5.83
C ASN A 3 11.57 2.74 4.69
N ALA A 4 11.00 2.96 3.50
CA ALA A 4 11.26 2.13 2.32
C ALA A 4 12.71 2.26 1.83
N LEU A 5 13.26 3.47 1.81
CA LEU A 5 14.67 3.69 1.47
C LEU A 5 15.60 2.98 2.47
N LYS A 6 15.31 3.09 3.77
CA LYS A 6 16.07 2.36 4.81
C LYS A 6 15.95 0.84 4.68
N MET A 7 14.76 0.34 4.35
CA MET A 7 14.52 -1.09 4.16
C MET A 7 15.30 -1.62 2.95
N ARG A 8 15.32 -0.88 1.84
CA ARG A 8 16.16 -1.17 0.67
C ARG A 8 17.64 -1.25 1.06
N ASP A 9 18.14 -0.24 1.78
CA ASP A 9 19.55 -0.17 2.18
C ASP A 9 19.92 -1.33 3.10
N LEU A 10 19.05 -1.70 4.04
CA LEU A 10 19.20 -2.85 4.89
C LEU A 10 19.24 -4.16 4.06
N PHE A 11 18.33 -4.32 3.10
CA PHE A 11 18.29 -5.48 2.22
C PHE A 11 19.61 -5.65 1.44
N ILE A 12 20.14 -4.55 0.89
CA ILE A 12 21.43 -4.53 0.20
C ILE A 12 22.57 -4.88 1.17
N ALA A 13 22.58 -4.32 2.37
CA ALA A 13 23.61 -4.58 3.38
C ALA A 13 23.65 -6.06 3.82
N GLN A 14 22.53 -6.78 3.73
CA GLN A 14 22.43 -8.21 3.99
C GLN A 14 22.76 -9.09 2.76
N GLY A 15 23.28 -8.50 1.67
CA GLY A 15 23.64 -9.21 0.44
C GLY A 15 22.51 -9.36 -0.58
N GLY A 16 21.37 -8.67 -0.38
CA GLY A 16 20.28 -8.66 -1.34
C GLY A 16 20.64 -7.88 -2.60
N ILE A 17 20.19 -8.36 -3.75
CA ILE A 17 20.34 -7.70 -5.04
C ILE A 17 19.00 -7.11 -5.44
N ILE A 18 18.93 -5.78 -5.62
CA ILE A 18 17.74 -5.08 -6.09
C ILE A 18 17.65 -5.14 -7.63
N ASP A 19 16.41 -5.07 -8.13
CA ASP A 19 16.08 -5.07 -9.56
C ASP A 19 15.25 -3.84 -9.96
N PHE A 20 15.27 -2.82 -9.13
CA PHE A 20 14.50 -1.59 -9.29
C PHE A 20 15.35 -0.36 -9.01
N THR A 21 14.90 0.82 -9.44
CA THR A 21 15.53 2.11 -9.19
C THR A 21 14.96 2.79 -7.95
N GLU A 22 15.63 3.85 -7.47
CA GLU A 22 15.11 4.66 -6.36
C GLU A 22 13.82 5.39 -6.77
N GLU A 23 13.74 5.84 -8.03
CA GLU A 23 12.56 6.50 -8.56
C GLU A 23 11.34 5.57 -8.55
N GLU A 24 11.49 4.31 -8.96
CA GLU A 24 10.43 3.30 -8.91
C GLU A 24 9.95 3.06 -7.47
N LEU A 25 10.89 3.01 -6.51
CA LEU A 25 10.55 2.86 -5.09
C LEU A 25 9.81 4.09 -4.56
N VAL A 26 10.30 5.29 -4.84
CA VAL A 26 9.66 6.55 -4.41
C VAL A 26 8.29 6.70 -5.04
N PHE A 27 8.16 6.43 -6.35
CA PHE A 27 6.87 6.44 -7.04
C PHE A 27 5.86 5.52 -6.36
N SER A 28 6.24 4.27 -6.13
CA SER A 28 5.37 3.29 -5.48
C SER A 28 4.95 3.73 -4.07
N CYS A 29 5.90 4.25 -3.27
CA CYS A 29 5.62 4.78 -1.94
C CYS A 29 4.63 5.95 -1.92
N LEU A 30 4.71 6.83 -2.91
CA LEU A 30 3.83 8.00 -2.98
C LEU A 30 2.42 7.65 -3.44
N HIS A 31 2.26 6.58 -4.21
CA HIS A 31 1.00 6.29 -4.89
C HIS A 31 0.24 5.09 -4.32
N HIS A 32 0.83 4.20 -3.50
CA HIS A 32 0.13 2.97 -3.06
C HIS A 32 -1.21 3.25 -2.36
N ASP A 33 -1.28 4.34 -1.63
CA ASP A 33 -2.46 4.76 -0.86
C ASP A 33 -3.29 5.87 -1.54
N LEU A 34 -3.02 6.19 -2.81
CA LEU A 34 -3.70 7.28 -3.53
C LEU A 34 -5.23 7.13 -3.54
N GLY A 35 -5.72 5.88 -3.53
CA GLY A 35 -7.15 5.57 -3.43
C GLY A 35 -7.84 6.12 -2.18
N LYS A 36 -7.09 6.41 -1.11
CA LYS A 36 -7.61 7.01 0.14
C LYS A 36 -8.02 8.47 -0.02
N LEU A 37 -7.54 9.18 -1.04
CA LEU A 37 -7.90 10.58 -1.29
C LEU A 37 -9.35 10.76 -1.74
N GLY A 38 -10.01 9.68 -2.20
CA GLY A 38 -11.37 9.76 -2.69
C GLY A 38 -11.46 10.14 -4.17
N ILE A 39 -12.53 10.82 -4.57
CA ILE A 39 -12.81 11.13 -5.98
C ILE A 39 -13.59 12.45 -6.09
N LYS A 40 -13.22 13.28 -7.07
CA LYS A 40 -13.97 14.52 -7.44
C LYS A 40 -14.29 15.45 -6.24
N GLY A 41 -13.35 15.59 -5.32
CA GLY A 41 -13.53 16.45 -4.14
C GLY A 41 -14.26 15.79 -2.97
N GLU A 42 -14.73 14.55 -3.12
CA GLU A 42 -15.29 13.74 -2.03
C GLU A 42 -14.18 12.88 -1.41
N LEU A 43 -13.97 13.01 -0.11
CA LEU A 43 -13.00 12.21 0.64
C LEU A 43 -13.46 10.75 0.74
N HIS A 44 -12.53 9.80 0.64
CA HIS A 44 -12.85 8.37 0.80
C HIS A 44 -13.29 8.04 2.23
N TYR A 45 -12.67 8.68 3.21
CA TYR A 45 -12.98 8.50 4.62
C TYR A 45 -13.56 9.79 5.21
N LEU A 46 -14.62 9.66 6.00
CA LEU A 46 -15.22 10.73 6.78
C LEU A 46 -15.03 10.45 8.27
N PRO A 47 -14.96 11.50 9.13
CA PRO A 47 -14.94 11.31 10.57
C PRO A 47 -16.16 10.49 11.02
N ASN A 48 -15.93 9.47 11.83
CA ASN A 48 -17.00 8.69 12.42
C ASN A 48 -17.75 9.52 13.45
N GLN A 49 -19.07 9.66 13.31
CA GLN A 49 -19.91 10.42 14.23
C GLN A 49 -20.45 9.56 15.39
N GLU A 50 -20.24 8.25 15.35
CA GLU A 50 -20.74 7.33 16.36
C GLU A 50 -19.75 7.17 17.53
N GLU A 51 -19.94 7.91 18.60
CA GLU A 51 -19.05 7.89 19.78
C GLU A 51 -18.87 6.48 20.38
N TRP A 52 -19.91 5.63 20.38
CA TRP A 52 -19.83 4.29 20.92
C TRP A 52 -18.88 3.39 20.11
N SER A 53 -18.90 3.52 18.77
CA SER A 53 -18.03 2.82 17.84
C SER A 53 -16.58 3.28 17.99
N GLN A 54 -16.37 4.59 18.15
CA GLN A 54 -15.05 5.14 18.44
C GLN A 54 -14.49 4.58 19.75
N LYS A 55 -15.28 4.59 20.84
CA LYS A 55 -14.86 4.13 22.17
C LYS A 55 -14.62 2.61 22.21
N LYS A 56 -15.47 1.83 21.53
CA LYS A 56 -15.42 0.36 21.60
C LYS A 56 -14.41 -0.27 20.65
N TYR A 57 -14.26 0.30 19.44
CA TYR A 57 -13.45 -0.28 18.36
C TYR A 57 -12.30 0.61 17.91
N GLY A 58 -12.18 1.83 18.43
CA GLY A 58 -11.18 2.81 17.97
C GLY A 58 -11.43 3.31 16.54
N THR A 59 -12.64 3.17 16.00
CA THR A 59 -12.99 3.51 14.63
C THR A 59 -13.19 5.01 14.48
N LEU A 60 -12.13 5.74 14.23
CA LEU A 60 -12.16 7.21 14.11
C LEU A 60 -12.73 7.70 12.76
N PHE A 61 -12.66 6.87 11.72
CA PHE A 61 -13.10 7.19 10.38
C PHE A 61 -13.96 6.07 9.80
N VAL A 62 -14.93 6.42 8.98
CA VAL A 62 -15.80 5.50 8.24
C VAL A 62 -15.71 5.78 6.75
N ARG A 63 -15.99 4.78 5.92
CA ARG A 63 -16.03 4.94 4.47
C ARG A 63 -17.16 5.92 4.08
N ASN A 64 -16.87 6.81 3.14
CA ASN A 64 -17.87 7.70 2.56
C ASN A 64 -18.77 6.92 1.59
N GLU A 65 -20.02 6.71 1.96
CA GLU A 65 -21.02 5.97 1.17
C GLU A 65 -21.48 6.71 -0.10
N LYS A 66 -21.20 8.02 -0.19
CA LYS A 66 -21.47 8.78 -1.43
C LYS A 66 -20.56 8.39 -2.58
N ILE A 67 -19.41 7.78 -2.27
CA ILE A 67 -18.47 7.29 -3.27
C ILE A 67 -18.81 5.84 -3.60
N PRO A 68 -18.98 5.45 -4.89
CA PRO A 68 -19.20 4.07 -5.29
C PRO A 68 -18.12 3.15 -4.70
N TYR A 69 -18.52 1.93 -4.29
CA TYR A 69 -17.57 0.96 -3.75
C TYR A 69 -16.50 0.60 -4.79
N MET A 70 -15.27 0.65 -4.35
CA MET A 70 -14.10 0.18 -5.09
C MET A 70 -13.02 -0.12 -4.06
N THR A 71 -12.20 -1.16 -4.26
CA THR A 71 -11.05 -1.39 -3.38
C THR A 71 -10.11 -0.19 -3.43
N LEU A 72 -9.30 0.03 -2.40
CA LEU A 72 -8.35 1.15 -2.38
C LEU A 72 -7.33 1.02 -3.50
N THR A 73 -6.86 -0.19 -3.74
CA THR A 73 -5.91 -0.51 -4.79
C THR A 73 -6.47 -0.24 -6.19
N ASP A 74 -7.70 -0.71 -6.46
CA ASP A 74 -8.36 -0.44 -7.74
C ASP A 74 -8.60 1.06 -7.95
N ARG A 75 -8.99 1.78 -6.88
CA ARG A 75 -9.17 3.23 -6.92
C ARG A 75 -7.85 3.96 -7.17
N THR A 76 -6.76 3.46 -6.61
CA THR A 76 -5.41 3.97 -6.91
C THR A 76 -5.11 3.89 -8.40
N PHE A 77 -5.26 2.71 -9.00
CA PHE A 77 -5.01 2.54 -10.44
C PHE A 77 -6.00 3.30 -11.31
N PHE A 78 -7.28 3.35 -10.94
CA PHE A 78 -8.26 4.18 -11.62
C PHE A 78 -7.82 5.66 -11.63
N THR A 79 -7.34 6.15 -10.50
CA THR A 79 -6.89 7.56 -10.35
C THR A 79 -5.64 7.84 -11.18
N LEU A 80 -4.63 6.96 -11.10
CA LEU A 80 -3.41 7.09 -11.91
C LEU A 80 -3.74 7.15 -13.40
N ASN A 81 -4.57 6.21 -13.88
CA ASN A 81 -5.00 6.16 -15.29
C ASN A 81 -5.82 7.39 -15.68
N HIS A 82 -6.73 7.85 -14.80
CA HIS A 82 -7.56 9.02 -15.07
C HIS A 82 -6.73 10.29 -15.30
N TYR A 83 -5.63 10.45 -14.56
CA TYR A 83 -4.72 11.59 -14.72
C TYR A 83 -3.56 11.34 -15.70
N GLY A 84 -3.56 10.20 -16.40
CA GLY A 84 -2.53 9.86 -17.37
C GLY A 84 -1.15 9.63 -16.78
N ILE A 85 -1.09 9.30 -15.47
CA ILE A 85 0.18 9.00 -14.80
C ILE A 85 0.60 7.58 -15.18
N GLN A 86 1.76 7.50 -15.86
CA GLN A 86 2.30 6.23 -16.33
C GLN A 86 3.03 5.52 -15.20
N TYR A 87 2.95 4.21 -15.18
CA TYR A 87 3.69 3.33 -14.27
C TYR A 87 4.10 2.06 -15.02
N ASN A 88 5.19 1.45 -14.59
CA ASN A 88 5.67 0.21 -15.16
C ASN A 88 5.14 -1.02 -14.39
N GLU A 89 5.51 -2.22 -14.84
CA GLU A 89 5.05 -3.48 -14.25
C GLU A 89 5.52 -3.66 -12.80
N LYS A 90 6.74 -3.24 -12.46
CA LYS A 90 7.28 -3.34 -11.09
C LYS A 90 6.52 -2.43 -10.13
N GLU A 91 6.27 -1.19 -10.54
CA GLU A 91 5.48 -0.20 -9.80
C GLU A 91 4.03 -0.68 -9.64
N TYR A 92 3.44 -1.28 -10.68
CA TYR A 92 2.12 -1.91 -10.60
C TYR A 92 2.09 -2.96 -9.50
N PHE A 93 3.01 -3.92 -9.50
CA PHE A 93 3.03 -4.98 -8.48
C PHE A 93 3.38 -4.45 -7.09
N ALA A 94 4.25 -3.47 -7.00
CA ALA A 94 4.58 -2.83 -5.72
C ALA A 94 3.36 -2.18 -5.07
N ILE A 95 2.55 -1.46 -5.84
CA ILE A 95 1.30 -0.85 -5.37
C ILE A 95 0.25 -1.93 -5.09
N LYS A 96 0.04 -2.87 -6.02
CA LYS A 96 -0.99 -3.90 -5.91
C LYS A 96 -0.78 -4.82 -4.71
N LEU A 97 0.45 -5.18 -4.41
CA LEU A 97 0.77 -6.16 -3.39
C LEU A 97 1.22 -5.55 -2.06
N THR A 98 1.07 -4.24 -1.86
CA THR A 98 1.49 -3.56 -0.63
C THR A 98 0.84 -4.19 0.60
N ASP A 99 -0.47 -4.51 0.55
CA ASP A 99 -1.20 -5.16 1.64
C ASP A 99 -0.81 -6.63 1.86
N GLY A 100 0.05 -7.19 1.01
CA GLY A 100 0.57 -8.55 1.15
C GLY A 100 -0.54 -9.60 1.17
N MET A 101 -0.40 -10.59 2.07
CA MET A 101 -1.34 -11.70 2.23
C MET A 101 -2.68 -11.32 2.89
N TYR A 102 -2.81 -10.10 3.40
CA TYR A 102 -4.08 -9.61 3.98
C TYR A 102 -5.16 -9.40 2.93
N ASP A 103 -4.78 -9.17 1.66
CA ASP A 103 -5.68 -9.16 0.52
C ASP A 103 -5.69 -10.55 -0.14
N GLU A 104 -6.85 -11.21 -0.17
CA GLU A 104 -7.03 -12.56 -0.75
C GLU A 104 -6.62 -12.60 -2.24
N ASP A 105 -6.85 -11.52 -2.99
CA ASP A 105 -6.45 -11.41 -4.39
C ASP A 105 -4.93 -11.42 -4.59
N ASN A 106 -4.16 -11.06 -3.56
CA ASN A 106 -2.71 -11.08 -3.60
C ASN A 106 -2.12 -12.48 -3.37
N GLN A 107 -2.87 -13.37 -2.73
CA GLN A 107 -2.38 -14.72 -2.37
C GLN A 107 -1.90 -15.51 -3.60
N LYS A 108 -2.57 -15.37 -4.73
CA LYS A 108 -2.17 -16.03 -5.99
C LYS A 108 -0.78 -15.64 -6.51
N TYR A 109 -0.28 -14.46 -6.10
CA TYR A 109 1.06 -13.99 -6.46
C TYR A 109 2.11 -14.29 -5.40
N LEU A 110 1.71 -14.41 -4.13
CA LEU A 110 2.61 -14.46 -2.98
C LEU A 110 2.71 -15.85 -2.34
N ALA A 111 1.67 -16.68 -2.44
CA ALA A 111 1.56 -17.97 -1.74
C ALA A 111 1.76 -19.20 -2.62
N GLY A 112 2.18 -19.08 -3.87
CA GLY A 112 2.36 -20.20 -4.79
C GLY A 112 3.58 -21.06 -4.45
N HIS A 113 3.42 -22.40 -4.44
CA HIS A 113 4.55 -23.34 -4.33
C HIS A 113 5.27 -23.57 -5.66
N ASP A 114 4.69 -23.15 -6.78
CA ASP A 114 5.27 -23.27 -8.11
C ASP A 114 6.23 -22.09 -8.36
N LEU A 115 7.52 -22.33 -8.29
CA LEU A 115 8.57 -21.31 -8.51
C LEU A 115 8.45 -20.60 -9.87
N LYS A 116 7.84 -21.25 -10.87
CA LYS A 116 7.61 -20.65 -12.20
C LYS A 116 6.48 -19.62 -12.21
N LYS A 117 5.64 -19.61 -11.16
CA LYS A 117 4.50 -18.70 -11.00
C LYS A 117 4.72 -17.67 -9.91
N GLN A 118 5.88 -17.72 -9.23
CA GLN A 118 6.20 -16.73 -8.22
C GLN A 118 6.60 -15.41 -8.86
N LEU A 119 6.14 -14.34 -8.25
CA LEU A 119 6.57 -13.01 -8.63
C LEU A 119 8.03 -12.81 -8.22
N VAL A 120 8.87 -12.39 -9.17
CA VAL A 120 10.34 -12.31 -8.99
C VAL A 120 10.85 -10.92 -8.61
N TYR A 121 10.02 -9.89 -8.73
CA TYR A 121 10.43 -8.51 -8.42
C TYR A 121 10.65 -8.31 -6.92
N LYS A 122 11.67 -7.51 -6.56
CA LYS A 122 12.00 -7.20 -5.17
C LYS A 122 11.28 -5.97 -4.66
N LEU A 123 10.83 -5.09 -5.57
CA LEU A 123 10.19 -3.82 -5.22
C LEU A 123 8.96 -4.01 -4.33
N GLN A 124 8.06 -4.97 -4.65
CA GLN A 124 6.88 -5.22 -3.82
C GLN A 124 7.21 -5.71 -2.42
N PHE A 125 8.29 -6.49 -2.25
CA PHE A 125 8.70 -6.94 -0.91
C PHE A 125 9.21 -5.80 -0.05
N ILE A 126 10.06 -4.94 -0.63
CA ILE A 126 10.58 -3.75 0.07
C ILE A 126 9.43 -2.81 0.44
N MET A 127 8.47 -2.60 -0.46
CA MET A 127 7.27 -1.80 -0.20
C MET A 127 6.42 -2.38 0.93
N HIS A 128 6.06 -3.65 0.85
CA HIS A 128 5.24 -4.33 1.86
C HIS A 128 5.89 -4.31 3.24
N TRP A 129 7.19 -4.63 3.34
CA TRP A 129 7.89 -4.60 4.63
C TRP A 129 8.00 -3.19 5.19
N ALA A 130 8.26 -2.20 4.34
CA ALA A 130 8.37 -0.81 4.76
C ALA A 130 7.03 -0.24 5.24
N ASP A 131 5.94 -0.56 4.56
CA ASP A 131 4.59 -0.14 4.94
C ASP A 131 4.17 -0.80 6.26
N HIS A 132 4.34 -2.10 6.38
CA HIS A 132 4.04 -2.84 7.61
C HIS A 132 4.85 -2.32 8.81
N MET A 133 6.15 -2.09 8.62
CA MET A 133 7.03 -1.50 9.64
C MET A 133 6.55 -0.10 10.05
N SER A 134 6.18 0.75 9.07
CA SER A 134 5.68 2.10 9.34
C SER A 134 4.41 2.06 10.19
N THR A 135 3.47 1.19 9.84
CA THR A 135 2.22 0.99 10.60
C THR A 135 2.48 0.56 12.05
N ILE A 136 3.47 -0.32 12.29
CA ILE A 136 3.83 -0.76 13.66
C ILE A 136 4.44 0.41 14.44
N ILE A 137 5.35 1.18 13.83
CA ILE A 137 6.01 2.32 14.48
C ILE A 137 4.99 3.40 14.84
N GLU A 138 4.10 3.77 13.90
CA GLU A 138 3.06 4.79 14.12
C GLU A 138 2.07 4.40 15.22
N ARG A 139 1.81 3.11 15.41
CA ARG A 139 0.95 2.62 16.51
C ARG A 139 1.60 2.74 17.88
N GLN A 140 2.94 2.72 17.97
CA GLN A 140 3.65 2.90 19.24
C GLN A 140 3.44 4.31 19.81
N ASP A 141 3.38 5.33 18.96
CA ASP A 141 3.18 6.72 19.33
C ASP A 141 1.74 7.02 19.84
N ASN A 142 0.81 6.06 19.69
CA ASN A 142 -0.61 6.19 20.10
C ASN A 142 -0.95 5.36 21.36
N ILE A 143 0.04 4.79 22.06
CA ILE A 143 -0.18 3.95 23.25
C ILE A 143 -0.01 4.76 24.55
N ASP A 144 0.42 6.02 24.47
CA ASP A 144 0.46 6.98 25.58
C ASP A 144 -0.83 7.83 25.54
#